data_45dd2de46b6d042e33ee6fb18509e1ba
#
_entry.id   45dd2de46b6d042e33ee6fb18509e1ba
#
_cell.length_a   1.000
_cell.length_b   1.000
_cell.length_c   1.000
_cell.angle_alpha   90.00
_cell.angle_beta   90.00
_cell.angle_gamma   90.00
#
_symmetry.space_group_name_H-M   'P 1'
#
loop_
_entity.id
_entity.type
_entity.pdbx_description
1 polymer ?
#
loop_
_entity_poly.entity_id
_entity_poly.type
_entity_poly.pdbx_seq_one_letter_code
_entity_poly.pdbx_strand_id
1 'polypeptide(L)'
;MNIKETRATISKIFNYIERGVEKTSFGDFYGHPGLYFFHTKEEFAIMLDKCLDKESYDRYDIYYIVEKLIKFLLGKYDSHTKLYFKNSIYFPISFKIQDNDFYIVNIIDEYKDVVGGKLVSINNIPVEKIVYELEQIINYSTEEYKNIMLTSDIEQLYILRSLPSINNNTDKITYQINCDGKVIDVSFKGTERYDKLESTVKENYTYEKVDDILIIHYNSCKDIEKMEKLVEKLKAIEKDINYYIVDIRNNSGGFSNINHILINFLTGKSIVTLINETVFSSGRMMLVDLKKIGSYVIGTNISTSLNAFGNVPGGLEVEKLDLIVKRSNTYWYYDENLKCQGFTKDNFSSYFKDKKELLKPKIIEPDEYVYNTVDDIISNKDSQLERAIEYIKLKKQPLETNKLEGKCIKKII
;
A
#
# COMPACT_ATOMS: atom_id res chain seq x y z
N MET A 1 -14.00 17.47 -23.21
CA MET A 1 -13.60 16.82 -24.50
C MET A 1 -14.81 16.13 -25.06
N ASN A 2 -15.00 16.13 -26.38
CA ASN A 2 -16.05 15.32 -27.00
C ASN A 2 -15.71 13.82 -26.97
N ILE A 3 -16.67 12.96 -27.30
CA ILE A 3 -16.52 11.49 -27.25
C ILE A 3 -15.34 10.97 -28.11
N LYS A 4 -15.11 11.56 -29.30
CA LYS A 4 -14.02 11.14 -30.21
C LYS A 4 -12.65 11.47 -29.63
N GLU A 5 -12.49 12.66 -29.07
CA GLU A 5 -11.26 13.10 -28.42
C GLU A 5 -10.98 12.30 -27.13
N THR A 6 -12.02 12.02 -26.35
CA THR A 6 -11.93 11.21 -25.12
C THR A 6 -11.46 9.80 -25.44
N ARG A 7 -12.08 9.16 -26.44
CA ARG A 7 -11.68 7.83 -26.91
C ARG A 7 -10.22 7.81 -27.37
N ALA A 8 -9.79 8.80 -28.16
CA ALA A 8 -8.40 8.91 -28.62
C ALA A 8 -7.42 9.06 -27.44
N THR A 9 -7.79 9.86 -26.45
CA THR A 9 -6.97 10.06 -25.25
C THR A 9 -6.86 8.79 -24.41
N ILE A 10 -7.96 8.09 -24.16
CA ILE A 10 -7.98 6.81 -23.45
C ILE A 10 -7.16 5.77 -24.22
N SER A 11 -7.31 5.68 -25.54
CA SER A 11 -6.52 4.78 -26.38
C SER A 11 -5.03 5.06 -26.28
N LYS A 12 -4.60 6.33 -26.23
CA LYS A 12 -3.20 6.70 -26.00
C LYS A 12 -2.68 6.22 -24.65
N ILE A 13 -3.49 6.36 -23.60
CA ILE A 13 -3.13 5.87 -22.24
C ILE A 13 -2.92 4.35 -22.26
N PHE A 14 -3.89 3.59 -22.80
CA PHE A 14 -3.79 2.13 -22.84
C PHE A 14 -2.69 1.62 -23.78
N ASN A 15 -2.40 2.32 -24.88
CA ASN A 15 -1.22 2.03 -25.70
C ASN A 15 0.09 2.20 -24.92
N TYR A 16 0.20 3.23 -24.07
CA TYR A 16 1.34 3.40 -23.19
C TYR A 16 1.43 2.27 -22.13
N ILE A 17 0.31 1.88 -21.51
CA ILE A 17 0.31 0.76 -20.56
C ILE A 17 0.73 -0.53 -21.26
N GLU A 18 0.24 -0.80 -22.46
CA GLU A 18 0.53 -2.02 -23.22
C GLU A 18 1.97 -2.08 -23.75
N ARG A 19 2.48 -0.98 -24.30
CA ARG A 19 3.76 -0.99 -25.06
C ARG A 19 4.94 -0.48 -24.26
N GLY A 20 4.70 0.41 -23.30
CA GLY A 20 5.75 1.14 -22.62
C GLY A 20 6.26 2.31 -23.43
N VAL A 21 7.48 2.73 -23.12
CA VAL A 21 8.23 3.76 -23.85
C VAL A 21 9.36 3.06 -24.59
N GLU A 22 9.54 3.38 -25.87
CA GLU A 22 10.69 2.89 -26.63
C GLU A 22 12.00 3.42 -26.00
N LYS A 23 13.06 2.61 -26.12
CA LYS A 23 14.40 2.78 -25.56
C LYS A 23 14.76 4.17 -25.05
N THR A 24 15.02 4.25 -23.76
CA THR A 24 15.75 5.39 -23.18
C THR A 24 17.19 5.00 -22.92
N SER A 25 18.06 5.99 -22.64
CA SER A 25 19.46 5.76 -22.21
C SER A 25 19.60 4.88 -20.96
N PHE A 26 18.50 4.58 -20.25
CA PHE A 26 18.45 3.75 -19.04
C PHE A 26 17.92 2.32 -19.27
N GLY A 27 17.69 1.90 -20.53
CA GLY A 27 17.21 0.55 -20.88
C GLY A 27 15.83 0.53 -21.52
N ASP A 28 15.37 -0.68 -21.85
CA ASP A 28 14.05 -0.90 -22.43
C ASP A 28 12.97 -0.88 -21.34
N PHE A 29 12.06 0.08 -21.41
CA PHE A 29 10.92 0.14 -20.52
C PHE A 29 9.73 -0.57 -21.17
N TYR A 30 9.65 -1.86 -20.94
CA TYR A 30 8.56 -2.70 -21.43
C TYR A 30 7.20 -2.23 -20.92
N GLY A 31 6.16 -2.53 -21.69
CA GLY A 31 4.78 -2.37 -21.25
C GLY A 31 4.39 -3.36 -20.15
N HIS A 32 3.15 -3.24 -19.70
CA HIS A 32 2.59 -4.12 -18.68
C HIS A 32 2.56 -5.58 -19.17
N PRO A 33 3.10 -6.56 -18.38
CA PRO A 33 3.24 -7.94 -18.83
C PRO A 33 1.91 -8.64 -19.11
N GLY A 34 0.87 -8.34 -18.34
CA GLY A 34 -0.41 -9.03 -18.35
C GLY A 34 -1.63 -8.17 -18.65
N LEU A 35 -1.50 -7.01 -19.33
CA LEU A 35 -2.62 -6.08 -19.51
C LEU A 35 -3.87 -6.74 -20.11
N TYR A 36 -3.69 -7.58 -21.12
CA TYR A 36 -4.78 -8.29 -21.81
C TYR A 36 -4.73 -9.81 -21.55
N PHE A 37 -4.19 -10.22 -20.41
CA PHE A 37 -4.05 -11.66 -20.09
C PHE A 37 -5.34 -12.27 -19.54
N PHE A 38 -6.11 -11.50 -18.78
CA PHE A 38 -7.37 -11.95 -18.17
C PHE A 38 -8.57 -11.57 -19.00
N HIS A 39 -8.50 -10.45 -19.75
CA HIS A 39 -9.52 -9.92 -20.63
C HIS A 39 -8.92 -9.56 -21.99
N THR A 40 -9.69 -9.78 -23.05
CA THR A 40 -9.25 -9.51 -24.42
C THR A 40 -9.35 -8.03 -24.78
N LYS A 41 -8.75 -7.65 -25.92
CA LYS A 41 -8.89 -6.29 -26.48
C LYS A 41 -10.32 -6.00 -26.93
N GLU A 42 -11.04 -7.01 -27.39
CA GLU A 42 -12.44 -6.93 -27.78
C GLU A 42 -13.32 -6.65 -26.56
N GLU A 43 -13.11 -7.37 -25.44
CA GLU A 43 -13.81 -7.13 -24.18
C GLU A 43 -13.51 -5.73 -23.63
N PHE A 44 -12.27 -5.29 -23.73
CA PHE A 44 -11.88 -3.92 -23.38
C PHE A 44 -12.63 -2.87 -24.24
N ALA A 45 -12.72 -3.07 -25.56
CA ALA A 45 -13.43 -2.15 -26.43
C ALA A 45 -14.92 -2.05 -26.07
N ILE A 46 -15.55 -3.18 -25.78
CA ILE A 46 -16.97 -3.23 -25.34
C ILE A 46 -17.13 -2.48 -24.00
N MET A 47 -16.20 -2.67 -23.06
CA MET A 47 -16.26 -1.99 -21.75
C MET A 47 -16.03 -0.49 -21.89
N LEU A 48 -15.10 -0.07 -22.75
CA LEU A 48 -14.87 1.35 -23.07
C LEU A 48 -16.13 1.99 -23.67
N ASP A 49 -16.81 1.31 -24.61
CA ASP A 49 -18.05 1.82 -25.19
C ASP A 49 -19.15 2.02 -24.16
N LYS A 50 -19.26 1.11 -23.19
CA LYS A 50 -20.20 1.24 -22.06
C LYS A 50 -19.86 2.40 -21.10
N CYS A 51 -18.61 2.80 -21.01
CA CYS A 51 -18.18 3.92 -20.17
C CYS A 51 -18.34 5.28 -20.86
N LEU A 52 -18.48 5.31 -22.19
CA LEU A 52 -18.61 6.53 -22.97
C LEU A 52 -20.09 6.84 -23.26
N ASP A 53 -20.84 7.23 -22.22
CA ASP A 53 -22.29 7.44 -22.19
C ASP A 53 -22.71 8.93 -22.17
N LYS A 54 -21.72 9.87 -22.16
CA LYS A 54 -21.94 11.33 -22.16
C LYS A 54 -21.54 11.95 -23.49
N GLU A 55 -22.08 13.13 -23.80
CA GLU A 55 -21.68 13.93 -24.98
C GLU A 55 -20.29 14.58 -24.81
N SER A 56 -19.94 14.94 -23.59
CA SER A 56 -18.66 15.54 -23.26
C SER A 56 -18.12 15.04 -21.91
N TYR A 57 -16.81 15.05 -21.81
CA TYR A 57 -16.06 14.53 -20.65
C TYR A 57 -15.03 15.55 -20.19
N ASP A 58 -14.95 15.78 -18.89
CA ASP A 58 -13.88 16.52 -18.28
C ASP A 58 -12.74 15.58 -17.80
N ARG A 59 -11.75 16.15 -17.09
CA ARG A 59 -10.60 15.36 -16.59
C ARG A 59 -10.97 14.38 -15.49
N TYR A 60 -12.00 14.67 -14.70
CA TYR A 60 -12.47 13.84 -13.62
C TYR A 60 -13.24 12.63 -14.16
N ASP A 61 -14.10 12.84 -15.15
CA ASP A 61 -14.75 11.76 -15.87
C ASP A 61 -13.73 10.79 -16.49
N ILE A 62 -12.69 11.35 -17.16
CA ILE A 62 -11.67 10.53 -17.83
C ILE A 62 -10.84 9.76 -16.80
N TYR A 63 -10.48 10.37 -15.67
CA TYR A 63 -9.82 9.69 -14.57
C TYR A 63 -10.63 8.47 -14.12
N TYR A 64 -11.90 8.67 -13.76
CA TYR A 64 -12.79 7.61 -13.30
C TYR A 64 -12.95 6.48 -14.33
N ILE A 65 -13.15 6.83 -15.60
CA ILE A 65 -13.30 5.85 -16.69
C ILE A 65 -12.01 5.04 -16.86
N VAL A 66 -10.85 5.68 -16.87
CA VAL A 66 -9.57 4.99 -17.08
C VAL A 66 -9.25 4.06 -15.91
N GLU A 67 -9.43 4.51 -14.66
CA GLU A 67 -9.22 3.65 -13.49
C GLU A 67 -10.20 2.46 -13.49
N LYS A 68 -11.46 2.68 -13.85
CA LYS A 68 -12.45 1.60 -14.01
C LYS A 68 -12.05 0.58 -15.08
N LEU A 69 -11.46 1.04 -16.18
CA LEU A 69 -10.95 0.16 -17.23
C LEU A 69 -9.68 -0.60 -16.79
N ILE A 70 -8.77 0.06 -16.05
CA ILE A 70 -7.61 -0.60 -15.45
C ILE A 70 -8.09 -1.69 -14.49
N LYS A 71 -9.04 -1.38 -13.61
CA LYS A 71 -9.63 -2.36 -12.70
C LYS A 71 -10.31 -3.52 -13.45
N PHE A 72 -11.02 -3.26 -14.51
CA PHE A 72 -11.61 -4.31 -15.35
C PHE A 72 -10.54 -5.26 -15.89
N LEU A 73 -9.41 -4.73 -16.39
CA LEU A 73 -8.36 -5.55 -17.00
C LEU A 73 -7.46 -6.25 -15.97
N LEU A 74 -7.11 -5.57 -14.86
CA LEU A 74 -6.07 -6.01 -13.92
C LEU A 74 -6.62 -6.36 -12.54
N GLY A 75 -7.72 -5.74 -12.12
CA GLY A 75 -8.49 -6.04 -10.92
C GLY A 75 -7.64 -6.33 -9.69
N LYS A 76 -7.75 -7.56 -9.20
CA LYS A 76 -7.06 -8.06 -8.00
C LYS A 76 -5.60 -8.49 -8.21
N TYR A 77 -5.02 -8.23 -9.37
CA TYR A 77 -3.67 -8.72 -9.70
C TYR A 77 -2.60 -7.64 -9.65
N ASP A 78 -2.98 -6.37 -9.91
CA ASP A 78 -2.02 -5.26 -9.91
C ASP A 78 -2.50 -4.08 -9.08
N SER A 79 -1.70 -3.69 -8.09
CA SER A 79 -1.90 -2.52 -7.24
C SER A 79 -0.99 -1.34 -7.61
N HIS A 80 -0.17 -1.46 -8.66
CA HIS A 80 0.82 -0.44 -9.03
C HIS A 80 0.44 0.34 -10.29
N THR A 81 -0.34 -0.26 -11.22
CA THR A 81 -0.79 0.42 -12.45
C THR A 81 -2.00 1.29 -12.12
N LYS A 82 -1.84 2.60 -12.18
CA LYS A 82 -2.88 3.58 -11.85
C LYS A 82 -2.56 4.99 -12.33
N LEU A 83 -3.54 5.88 -12.24
CA LEU A 83 -3.42 7.30 -12.53
C LEU A 83 -3.23 8.14 -11.26
N TYR A 84 -2.58 9.27 -11.44
CA TYR A 84 -2.44 10.28 -10.39
C TYR A 84 -2.77 11.66 -10.97
N PHE A 85 -3.48 12.48 -10.21
CA PHE A 85 -3.53 13.90 -10.49
C PHE A 85 -2.18 14.54 -10.14
N LYS A 86 -1.58 15.29 -11.08
CA LYS A 86 -0.25 15.86 -10.93
C LYS A 86 -0.17 16.88 -9.78
N ASN A 87 -1.24 17.65 -9.60
CA ASN A 87 -1.36 18.69 -8.58
C ASN A 87 -2.53 18.38 -7.63
N SER A 88 -2.54 17.16 -7.04
CA SER A 88 -3.62 16.76 -6.15
C SER A 88 -3.66 17.62 -4.89
N ILE A 89 -4.88 17.99 -4.47
CA ILE A 89 -5.14 18.69 -3.22
C ILE A 89 -5.54 17.68 -2.17
N TYR A 90 -4.74 17.57 -1.12
CA TYR A 90 -5.00 16.74 0.04
C TYR A 90 -5.57 17.59 1.17
N PHE A 91 -6.61 17.13 1.80
CA PHE A 91 -7.12 17.74 3.01
C PHE A 91 -6.34 17.25 4.24
N PRO A 92 -6.16 18.10 5.24
CA PRO A 92 -5.37 17.78 6.44
C PRO A 92 -6.21 16.99 7.46
N ILE A 93 -6.64 15.83 7.05
CA ILE A 93 -7.41 14.85 7.82
C ILE A 93 -6.89 13.47 7.49
N SER A 94 -6.80 12.57 8.46
CA SER A 94 -6.39 11.18 8.24
C SER A 94 -7.35 10.21 8.90
N PHE A 95 -7.66 9.16 8.16
CA PHE A 95 -8.58 8.12 8.58
C PHE A 95 -7.89 6.79 8.79
N LYS A 96 -8.42 6.00 9.70
CA LYS A 96 -8.17 4.57 9.88
C LYS A 96 -9.47 3.81 9.72
N ILE A 97 -9.44 2.70 8.98
CA ILE A 97 -10.56 1.77 8.91
C ILE A 97 -10.40 0.74 10.03
N GLN A 98 -11.45 0.62 10.86
CA GLN A 98 -11.59 -0.41 11.86
C GLN A 98 -13.03 -0.92 11.84
N ASP A 99 -13.24 -2.25 11.80
CA ASP A 99 -14.58 -2.88 11.74
C ASP A 99 -15.45 -2.36 10.58
N ASN A 100 -14.84 -2.07 9.43
CA ASN A 100 -15.42 -1.46 8.22
C ASN A 100 -15.86 0.00 8.35
N ASP A 101 -15.61 0.65 9.48
CA ASP A 101 -15.90 2.05 9.72
C ASP A 101 -14.65 2.92 9.59
N PHE A 102 -14.83 4.17 9.15
CA PHE A 102 -13.76 5.15 9.00
C PHE A 102 -13.70 6.05 10.23
N TYR A 103 -12.61 6.03 10.97
CA TYR A 103 -12.38 6.85 12.15
C TYR A 103 -11.30 7.88 11.90
N ILE A 104 -11.50 9.12 12.34
CA ILE A 104 -10.46 10.15 12.28
C ILE A 104 -9.37 9.81 13.29
N VAL A 105 -8.14 9.67 12.81
CA VAL A 105 -6.97 9.42 13.66
C VAL A 105 -6.05 10.64 13.77
N ASN A 106 -6.13 11.56 12.82
CA ASN A 106 -5.40 12.82 12.86
C ASN A 106 -6.11 13.89 12.02
N ILE A 107 -6.05 15.14 12.47
CA ILE A 107 -6.63 16.30 11.79
C ILE A 107 -5.97 17.58 12.32
N ILE A 108 -6.08 18.69 11.58
CA ILE A 108 -5.59 19.99 12.06
C ILE A 108 -6.22 20.42 13.37
N ASP A 109 -5.50 21.27 14.10
CA ASP A 109 -5.84 21.71 15.46
C ASP A 109 -7.24 22.31 15.61
N GLU A 110 -7.73 22.99 14.58
CA GLU A 110 -9.07 23.59 14.53
C GLU A 110 -10.19 22.56 14.80
N TYR A 111 -9.99 21.31 14.39
CA TYR A 111 -10.98 20.24 14.48
C TYR A 111 -10.55 19.08 15.40
N LYS A 112 -9.61 19.29 16.32
CA LYS A 112 -9.09 18.20 17.18
C LYS A 112 -10.17 17.46 17.98
N ASP A 113 -11.24 18.13 18.31
CA ASP A 113 -12.35 17.55 19.11
C ASP A 113 -13.11 16.44 18.38
N VAL A 114 -12.89 16.26 17.05
CA VAL A 114 -13.52 15.18 16.29
C VAL A 114 -12.61 13.95 16.10
N VAL A 115 -11.41 13.95 16.67
CA VAL A 115 -10.51 12.77 16.64
C VAL A 115 -11.17 11.60 17.37
N GLY A 116 -11.13 10.42 16.76
CA GLY A 116 -11.88 9.24 17.24
C GLY A 116 -13.31 9.17 16.70
N GLY A 117 -13.82 10.25 16.10
CA GLY A 117 -15.15 10.26 15.52
C GLY A 117 -15.25 9.43 14.24
N LYS A 118 -16.44 8.88 13.99
CA LYS A 118 -16.77 8.03 12.85
C LYS A 118 -17.30 8.87 11.68
N LEU A 119 -16.75 8.68 10.48
CA LEU A 119 -17.26 9.29 9.25
C LEU A 119 -18.62 8.70 8.88
N VAL A 120 -19.62 9.56 8.67
CA VAL A 120 -20.99 9.18 8.30
C VAL A 120 -21.26 9.48 6.83
N SER A 121 -20.84 10.66 6.37
CA SER A 121 -21.08 11.07 4.98
C SER A 121 -20.06 12.12 4.52
N ILE A 122 -19.96 12.29 3.19
CA ILE A 122 -19.18 13.35 2.54
C ILE A 122 -20.13 14.14 1.66
N ASN A 123 -20.26 15.46 1.86
CA ASN A 123 -21.23 16.33 1.18
C ASN A 123 -22.68 15.79 1.22
N ASN A 124 -23.11 15.28 2.37
CA ASN A 124 -24.39 14.61 2.60
C ASN A 124 -24.62 13.30 1.80
N ILE A 125 -23.56 12.76 1.19
CA ILE A 125 -23.60 11.45 0.53
C ILE A 125 -23.09 10.43 1.52
N PRO A 126 -23.88 9.37 1.85
CA PRO A 126 -23.48 8.34 2.80
C PRO A 126 -22.12 7.74 2.44
N VAL A 127 -21.28 7.48 3.44
CA VAL A 127 -19.92 6.95 3.23
C VAL A 127 -19.93 5.62 2.46
N GLU A 128 -20.94 4.79 2.66
CA GLU A 128 -21.09 3.52 1.95
C GLU A 128 -21.25 3.72 0.45
N LYS A 129 -21.93 4.81 0.02
CA LYS A 129 -22.06 5.15 -1.40
C LYS A 129 -20.74 5.63 -1.96
N ILE A 130 -20.00 6.43 -1.23
CA ILE A 130 -18.63 6.88 -1.62
C ILE A 130 -17.70 5.67 -1.76
N VAL A 131 -17.70 4.76 -0.78
CA VAL A 131 -16.91 3.53 -0.79
C VAL A 131 -17.27 2.66 -2.00
N TYR A 132 -18.56 2.46 -2.27
CA TYR A 132 -19.02 1.70 -3.44
C TYR A 132 -18.47 2.29 -4.76
N GLU A 133 -18.46 3.61 -4.92
CA GLU A 133 -17.95 4.27 -6.12
C GLU A 133 -16.42 4.18 -6.22
N LEU A 134 -15.69 4.36 -5.12
CA LEU A 134 -14.24 4.16 -5.06
C LEU A 134 -13.86 2.71 -5.37
N GLU A 135 -14.60 1.75 -4.84
CA GLU A 135 -14.38 0.34 -5.16
C GLU A 135 -14.55 0.00 -6.64
N GLN A 136 -15.25 0.83 -7.45
CA GLN A 136 -15.29 0.62 -8.90
C GLN A 136 -13.98 0.96 -9.60
N ILE A 137 -13.11 1.75 -8.98
CA ILE A 137 -11.88 2.28 -9.59
C ILE A 137 -10.59 1.85 -8.89
N ILE A 138 -10.64 1.38 -7.66
CA ILE A 138 -9.45 0.88 -6.95
C ILE A 138 -9.15 -0.56 -7.37
N ASN A 139 -7.99 -0.80 -8.00
CA ASN A 139 -7.45 -2.13 -8.23
C ASN A 139 -6.51 -2.52 -7.08
N TYR A 140 -6.68 -3.73 -6.55
CA TYR A 140 -5.97 -4.18 -5.36
C TYR A 140 -5.72 -5.70 -5.38
N SER A 141 -4.63 -6.12 -4.77
CA SER A 141 -4.30 -7.53 -4.59
C SER A 141 -4.54 -8.03 -3.15
N THR A 142 -4.78 -7.12 -2.20
CA THR A 142 -5.06 -7.41 -0.79
C THR A 142 -6.12 -6.45 -0.26
N GLU A 143 -6.92 -6.87 0.71
CA GLU A 143 -7.92 -6.00 1.36
C GLU A 143 -7.24 -4.83 2.10
N GLU A 144 -6.05 -5.07 2.65
CA GLU A 144 -5.25 -4.04 3.32
C GLU A 144 -4.89 -2.91 2.36
N TYR A 145 -4.51 -3.23 1.11
CA TYR A 145 -4.26 -2.19 0.11
C TYR A 145 -5.52 -1.42 -0.26
N LYS A 146 -6.65 -2.13 -0.44
CA LYS A 146 -7.95 -1.48 -0.68
C LYS A 146 -8.27 -0.48 0.41
N ASN A 147 -8.12 -0.88 1.67
CA ASN A 147 -8.41 -0.02 2.82
C ASN A 147 -7.52 1.22 2.88
N ILE A 148 -6.21 1.08 2.60
CA ILE A 148 -5.30 2.23 2.49
C ILE A 148 -5.72 3.16 1.35
N MET A 149 -6.09 2.61 0.20
CA MET A 149 -6.53 3.45 -0.92
C MET A 149 -7.84 4.15 -0.60
N LEU A 150 -8.82 3.48 0.00
CA LEU A 150 -10.07 4.09 0.43
C LEU A 150 -9.84 5.28 1.36
N THR A 151 -8.99 5.13 2.39
CA THR A 151 -8.68 6.24 3.31
C THR A 151 -7.94 7.37 2.60
N SER A 152 -6.91 7.05 1.81
CA SER A 152 -6.15 8.05 1.06
C SER A 152 -6.99 8.80 0.01
N ASP A 153 -7.92 8.12 -0.65
CA ASP A 153 -8.69 8.69 -1.75
C ASP A 153 -9.78 9.65 -1.25
N ILE A 154 -10.41 9.36 -0.09
CA ILE A 154 -11.37 10.28 0.50
C ILE A 154 -10.73 11.57 1.07
N GLU A 155 -9.42 11.61 1.24
CA GLU A 155 -8.66 12.79 1.66
C GLU A 155 -8.29 13.71 0.47
N GLN A 156 -8.60 13.30 -0.79
CA GLN A 156 -8.17 13.99 -2.00
C GLN A 156 -9.33 14.62 -2.76
N LEU A 157 -9.31 15.95 -2.89
CA LEU A 157 -10.35 16.71 -3.60
C LEU A 157 -10.61 16.19 -5.01
N TYR A 158 -9.55 15.94 -5.80
CA TYR A 158 -9.70 15.61 -7.21
C TYR A 158 -10.23 14.18 -7.42
N ILE A 159 -9.91 13.26 -6.53
CA ILE A 159 -10.50 11.92 -6.54
C ILE A 159 -11.97 12.00 -6.15
N LEU A 160 -12.32 12.73 -5.09
CA LEU A 160 -13.72 12.93 -4.72
C LEU A 160 -14.54 13.58 -5.86
N ARG A 161 -13.97 14.57 -6.56
CA ARG A 161 -14.61 15.17 -7.74
C ARG A 161 -14.80 14.21 -8.91
N SER A 162 -14.02 13.15 -8.98
CA SER A 162 -14.18 12.13 -10.03
C SER A 162 -15.34 11.18 -9.79
N LEU A 163 -15.86 11.11 -8.56
CA LEU A 163 -16.94 10.20 -8.20
C LEU A 163 -18.28 10.67 -8.77
N PRO A 164 -19.09 9.76 -9.35
CA PRO A 164 -20.38 10.10 -9.97
C PRO A 164 -21.36 10.81 -9.03
N SER A 165 -21.30 10.54 -7.72
CA SER A 165 -22.20 11.15 -6.74
C SER A 165 -21.74 12.53 -6.25
N ILE A 166 -20.50 12.92 -6.51
CA ILE A 166 -19.94 14.23 -6.10
C ILE A 166 -20.01 15.19 -7.28
N ASN A 167 -20.42 16.45 -7.02
CA ASN A 167 -20.37 17.48 -8.04
C ASN A 167 -18.89 17.82 -8.36
N ASN A 168 -18.45 17.60 -9.59
CA ASN A 168 -17.09 17.84 -10.06
C ASN A 168 -16.64 19.30 -9.99
N ASN A 169 -17.57 20.24 -9.87
CA ASN A 169 -17.29 21.68 -9.70
C ASN A 169 -17.26 22.13 -8.22
N THR A 170 -17.45 21.22 -7.25
CA THR A 170 -17.43 21.62 -5.84
C THR A 170 -16.04 22.04 -5.41
N ASP A 171 -15.93 23.19 -4.74
CA ASP A 171 -14.69 23.67 -4.14
C ASP A 171 -14.60 23.38 -2.64
N LYS A 172 -15.69 22.93 -2.06
CA LYS A 172 -15.79 22.62 -0.62
C LYS A 172 -16.19 21.17 -0.44
N ILE A 173 -15.44 20.48 0.39
CA ILE A 173 -15.78 19.13 0.87
C ILE A 173 -16.12 19.24 2.36
N THR A 174 -17.27 18.68 2.73
CA THR A 174 -17.74 18.59 4.12
C THR A 174 -17.84 17.14 4.52
N TYR A 175 -17.08 16.75 5.53
CA TYR A 175 -17.16 15.46 6.19
C TYR A 175 -18.10 15.55 7.39
N GLN A 176 -19.08 14.67 7.46
CA GLN A 176 -20.00 14.60 8.59
C GLN A 176 -19.52 13.49 9.53
N ILE A 177 -19.13 13.88 10.72
CA ILE A 177 -18.46 13.03 11.71
C ILE A 177 -19.39 12.80 12.90
N ASN A 178 -19.64 11.55 13.21
CA ASN A 178 -20.39 11.18 14.43
C ASN A 178 -19.41 11.02 15.60
N CYS A 179 -19.53 11.92 16.58
CA CYS A 179 -18.84 11.89 17.85
C CYS A 179 -19.87 11.65 18.95
N ASP A 180 -19.92 10.43 19.50
CA ASP A 180 -20.82 10.03 20.61
C ASP A 180 -22.31 10.37 20.38
N GLY A 181 -22.79 10.15 19.15
CA GLY A 181 -24.19 10.40 18.76
C GLY A 181 -24.48 11.82 18.28
N LYS A 182 -23.50 12.73 18.33
CA LYS A 182 -23.60 14.07 17.75
C LYS A 182 -22.87 14.12 16.41
N VAL A 183 -23.54 14.55 15.33
CA VAL A 183 -22.93 14.76 14.04
C VAL A 183 -22.34 16.17 13.96
N ILE A 184 -21.06 16.24 13.59
CA ILE A 184 -20.29 17.49 13.45
C ILE A 184 -19.80 17.60 12.01
N ASP A 185 -19.98 18.78 11.41
CA ASP A 185 -19.48 19.08 10.08
C ASP A 185 -18.03 19.60 10.12
N VAL A 186 -17.14 18.92 9.42
CA VAL A 186 -15.75 19.32 9.18
C VAL A 186 -15.60 19.68 7.71
N SER A 187 -15.16 20.89 7.40
CA SER A 187 -15.16 21.39 6.02
C SER A 187 -13.83 21.93 5.59
N PHE A 188 -13.40 21.56 4.38
CA PHE A 188 -12.21 22.07 3.74
C PHE A 188 -12.52 22.64 2.36
N LYS A 189 -11.84 23.75 1.98
CA LYS A 189 -11.97 24.36 0.68
C LYS A 189 -10.77 24.00 -0.22
N GLY A 190 -11.02 23.60 -1.44
CA GLY A 190 -9.99 23.26 -2.41
C GLY A 190 -9.16 24.46 -2.91
N THR A 191 -9.58 25.69 -2.62
CA THR A 191 -8.83 26.91 -2.92
C THR A 191 -7.85 27.30 -1.82
N GLU A 192 -7.95 26.70 -0.65
CA GLU A 192 -7.07 26.96 0.48
C GLU A 192 -5.87 25.99 0.44
N ARG A 193 -4.69 26.49 0.84
CA ARG A 193 -3.53 25.64 1.10
C ARG A 193 -3.53 25.27 2.56
N TYR A 194 -3.56 23.97 2.80
CA TYR A 194 -3.41 23.44 4.14
C TYR A 194 -2.00 22.91 4.33
N ASP A 195 -1.46 23.10 5.51
CA ASP A 195 -0.23 22.40 5.90
C ASP A 195 -0.53 20.90 5.94
N LYS A 196 0.37 20.12 5.35
CA LYS A 196 0.25 18.66 5.48
C LYS A 196 0.39 18.28 6.94
N LEU A 197 -0.43 17.33 7.36
CA LEU A 197 -0.25 16.70 8.66
C LEU A 197 1.19 16.20 8.77
N GLU A 198 1.85 16.49 9.88
CA GLU A 198 3.23 16.07 10.08
C GLU A 198 3.34 14.55 9.99
N SER A 199 4.23 14.08 9.13
CA SER A 199 4.58 12.68 9.10
C SER A 199 5.39 12.33 10.34
N THR A 200 5.00 11.28 11.03
CA THR A 200 5.78 10.71 12.13
C THR A 200 7.10 10.12 11.65
N VAL A 201 7.20 9.81 10.35
CA VAL A 201 8.37 9.21 9.71
C VAL A 201 9.19 10.30 9.01
N LYS A 202 10.30 10.70 9.61
CA LYS A 202 11.20 11.75 9.09
C LYS A 202 12.39 11.19 8.30
N GLU A 203 12.86 10.01 8.66
CA GLU A 203 14.06 9.40 8.08
C GLU A 203 13.77 8.02 7.47
N ASN A 204 14.50 7.68 6.38
CA ASN A 204 14.38 6.36 5.76
C ASN A 204 14.84 5.23 6.70
N TYR A 205 15.86 5.52 7.51
CA TYR A 205 16.49 4.58 8.42
C TYR A 205 16.82 5.24 9.74
N THR A 206 16.35 4.66 10.84
CA THR A 206 16.75 5.04 12.20
C THR A 206 16.94 3.78 13.05
N TYR A 207 17.53 3.94 14.21
CA TYR A 207 17.62 2.87 15.19
C TYR A 207 17.61 3.44 16.60
N GLU A 208 17.17 2.62 17.53
CA GLU A 208 17.25 2.90 18.96
C GLU A 208 17.65 1.63 19.73
N LYS A 209 18.23 1.80 20.92
CA LYS A 209 18.64 0.72 21.78
C LYS A 209 17.82 0.75 23.07
N VAL A 210 17.21 -0.39 23.38
CA VAL A 210 16.49 -0.61 24.65
C VAL A 210 17.11 -1.85 25.31
N ASP A 211 17.86 -1.66 26.36
CA ASP A 211 18.65 -2.72 27.03
C ASP A 211 19.60 -3.44 26.04
N ASP A 212 19.40 -4.72 25.81
CA ASP A 212 20.12 -5.55 24.85
C ASP A 212 19.33 -5.80 23.54
N ILE A 213 18.27 -5.02 23.31
CA ILE A 213 17.44 -5.05 22.10
C ILE A 213 17.83 -3.85 21.24
N LEU A 214 18.09 -4.10 19.96
CA LEU A 214 18.27 -3.07 18.95
C LEU A 214 17.03 -3.00 18.06
N ILE A 215 16.34 -1.87 18.06
CA ILE A 215 15.18 -1.60 17.24
C ILE A 215 15.66 -0.85 16.00
N ILE A 216 15.44 -1.40 14.82
CA ILE A 216 15.85 -0.83 13.53
C ILE A 216 14.59 -0.47 12.76
N HIS A 217 14.36 0.82 12.52
CA HIS A 217 13.26 1.30 11.67
C HIS A 217 13.75 1.38 10.22
N TYR A 218 13.16 0.56 9.37
CA TYR A 218 13.41 0.51 7.94
C TYR A 218 12.20 1.02 7.17
N ASN A 219 12.08 2.35 7.06
CA ASN A 219 10.88 3.03 6.59
C ASN A 219 10.76 3.14 5.07
N SER A 220 11.83 2.92 4.30
CA SER A 220 11.80 3.03 2.84
C SER A 220 13.00 2.35 2.20
N CYS A 221 12.81 1.68 1.06
CA CYS A 221 13.89 1.13 0.24
C CYS A 221 14.53 2.20 -0.65
N LYS A 222 15.11 3.25 -0.06
CA LYS A 222 15.74 4.38 -0.74
C LYS A 222 17.11 4.68 -0.12
N ASP A 223 18.03 5.27 -0.90
CA ASP A 223 19.30 5.77 -0.40
C ASP A 223 20.25 4.67 0.12
N ILE A 224 20.92 4.00 -0.81
CA ILE A 224 21.84 2.90 -0.53
C ILE A 224 23.00 3.32 0.38
N GLU A 225 23.54 4.53 0.18
CA GLU A 225 24.66 5.02 1.00
C GLU A 225 24.28 5.24 2.46
N LYS A 226 23.04 5.71 2.71
CA LYS A 226 22.53 5.83 4.09
C LYS A 226 22.33 4.46 4.73
N MET A 227 21.92 3.43 3.96
CA MET A 227 21.80 2.07 4.48
C MET A 227 23.18 1.49 4.85
N GLU A 228 24.18 1.67 4.00
CA GLU A 228 25.56 1.24 4.29
C GLU A 228 26.10 1.90 5.57
N LYS A 229 25.94 3.24 5.69
CA LYS A 229 26.30 3.98 6.89
C LYS A 229 25.54 3.55 8.14
N LEU A 230 24.25 3.19 7.98
CA LEU A 230 23.48 2.61 9.08
C LEU A 230 24.15 1.31 9.56
N VAL A 231 24.38 0.37 8.65
CA VAL A 231 24.94 -0.95 8.99
C VAL A 231 26.32 -0.83 9.62
N GLU A 232 27.17 0.11 9.18
CA GLU A 232 28.45 0.43 9.83
C GLU A 232 28.26 0.85 11.30
N LYS A 233 27.31 1.76 11.57
CA LYS A 233 26.98 2.20 12.94
C LYS A 233 26.44 1.03 13.79
N LEU A 234 25.57 0.19 13.21
CA LEU A 234 25.02 -0.96 13.92
C LEU A 234 26.11 -1.97 14.31
N LYS A 235 27.08 -2.25 13.43
CA LYS A 235 28.25 -3.09 13.71
C LYS A 235 29.11 -2.55 14.86
N ALA A 236 29.23 -1.23 14.98
CA ALA A 236 30.02 -0.62 16.02
C ALA A 236 29.42 -0.81 17.43
N ILE A 237 28.11 -1.03 17.55
CA ILE A 237 27.38 -1.16 18.82
C ILE A 237 26.84 -2.57 19.08
N GLU A 238 27.03 -3.52 18.16
CA GLU A 238 26.39 -4.84 18.24
C GLU A 238 26.88 -5.73 19.41
N LYS A 239 28.04 -5.42 20.01
CA LYS A 239 28.66 -6.27 21.04
C LYS A 239 27.73 -6.58 22.22
N ASP A 240 26.88 -5.62 22.62
CA ASP A 240 25.97 -5.74 23.75
C ASP A 240 24.51 -5.96 23.30
N ILE A 241 24.30 -6.41 22.07
CA ILE A 241 22.97 -6.65 21.49
C ILE A 241 22.75 -8.16 21.31
N ASN A 242 21.68 -8.66 21.91
CA ASN A 242 21.27 -10.07 21.80
C ASN A 242 20.07 -10.26 20.88
N TYR A 243 19.24 -9.23 20.74
CA TYR A 243 17.99 -9.30 20.00
C TYR A 243 17.80 -8.09 19.09
N TYR A 244 17.13 -8.31 17.98
CA TYR A 244 16.89 -7.29 16.97
C TYR A 244 15.39 -7.22 16.68
N ILE A 245 14.81 -6.02 16.72
CA ILE A 245 13.47 -5.74 16.19
C ILE A 245 13.68 -4.97 14.90
N VAL A 246 13.17 -5.50 13.80
CA VAL A 246 13.21 -4.81 12.49
C VAL A 246 11.80 -4.31 12.17
N ASP A 247 11.59 -3.03 12.36
CA ASP A 247 10.33 -2.36 12.08
C ASP A 247 10.27 -1.92 10.62
N ILE A 248 9.48 -2.60 9.81
CA ILE A 248 9.26 -2.25 8.40
C ILE A 248 7.87 -1.69 8.14
N ARG A 249 7.11 -1.36 9.18
CA ARG A 249 5.70 -0.94 9.08
C ARG A 249 5.46 0.29 8.19
N ASN A 250 6.42 1.16 8.01
CA ASN A 250 6.27 2.34 7.14
C ASN A 250 6.90 2.14 5.75
N ASN A 251 7.34 0.93 5.41
CA ASN A 251 8.08 0.69 4.19
C ASN A 251 7.16 0.45 2.99
N SER A 252 6.82 1.51 2.28
CA SER A 252 6.07 1.44 1.03
C SER A 252 6.88 0.97 -0.19
N GLY A 253 8.16 0.59 0.00
CA GLY A 253 9.02 0.06 -1.07
C GLY A 253 10.07 1.04 -1.59
N GLY A 254 10.47 0.83 -2.83
CA GLY A 254 11.55 1.54 -3.52
C GLY A 254 12.50 0.56 -4.24
N PHE A 255 13.80 0.71 -4.08
CA PHE A 255 14.82 -0.13 -4.71
C PHE A 255 15.12 -1.37 -3.86
N SER A 256 14.65 -2.54 -4.28
CA SER A 256 14.80 -3.80 -3.52
C SER A 256 16.24 -4.27 -3.34
N ASN A 257 17.17 -3.82 -4.20
CA ASN A 257 18.59 -4.16 -4.07
C ASN A 257 19.24 -3.63 -2.77
N ILE A 258 18.60 -2.68 -2.08
CA ILE A 258 19.10 -2.18 -0.78
C ILE A 258 18.88 -3.22 0.33
N ASN A 259 17.86 -4.06 0.22
CA ASN A 259 17.48 -5.01 1.26
C ASN A 259 18.64 -5.94 1.66
N HIS A 260 19.44 -6.41 0.70
CA HIS A 260 20.52 -7.37 0.96
C HIS A 260 21.58 -6.82 1.93
N ILE A 261 21.78 -5.50 2.01
CA ILE A 261 22.78 -4.88 2.90
C ILE A 261 22.38 -5.13 4.36
N LEU A 262 21.12 -4.87 4.70
CA LEU A 262 20.60 -5.10 6.04
C LEU A 262 20.44 -6.60 6.35
N ILE A 263 19.96 -7.40 5.39
CA ILE A 263 19.81 -8.85 5.53
C ILE A 263 21.16 -9.53 5.82
N ASN A 264 22.23 -9.15 5.12
CA ASN A 264 23.58 -9.69 5.38
C ASN A 264 24.05 -9.40 6.81
N PHE A 265 23.75 -8.20 7.34
CA PHE A 265 24.05 -7.85 8.73
C PHE A 265 23.23 -8.67 9.73
N LEU A 266 21.96 -8.94 9.43
CA LEU A 266 21.01 -9.61 10.31
C LEU A 266 21.11 -11.14 10.29
N THR A 267 21.74 -11.73 9.28
CA THR A 267 21.85 -13.20 9.14
C THR A 267 22.52 -13.81 10.37
N GLY A 268 21.87 -14.83 10.95
CA GLY A 268 22.33 -15.54 12.15
C GLY A 268 22.00 -14.84 13.48
N LYS A 269 21.25 -13.73 13.45
CA LYS A 269 20.82 -13.00 14.65
C LYS A 269 19.40 -13.43 15.08
N SER A 270 19.04 -13.16 16.33
CA SER A 270 17.67 -13.34 16.84
C SER A 270 16.81 -12.13 16.47
N ILE A 271 15.86 -12.31 15.55
CA ILE A 271 15.11 -11.21 14.93
C ILE A 271 13.61 -11.37 15.18
N VAL A 272 12.97 -10.25 15.52
CA VAL A 272 11.52 -10.04 15.44
C VAL A 272 11.27 -8.97 14.39
N THR A 273 10.32 -9.19 13.48
CA THR A 273 9.94 -8.20 12.46
C THR A 273 8.55 -7.65 12.75
N LEU A 274 8.40 -6.33 12.72
CA LEU A 274 7.12 -5.65 12.80
C LEU A 274 6.60 -5.30 11.40
N ILE A 275 5.36 -5.69 11.13
CA ILE A 275 4.67 -5.41 9.86
C ILE A 275 3.26 -4.87 10.10
N ASN A 276 2.76 -4.13 9.13
CA ASN A 276 1.36 -3.72 9.07
C ASN A 276 0.90 -3.49 7.62
N GLU A 277 -0.32 -3.01 7.47
CA GLU A 277 -0.96 -2.72 6.18
C GLU A 277 -0.21 -1.69 5.32
N THR A 278 0.72 -0.90 5.85
CA THR A 278 1.46 0.09 5.05
C THR A 278 2.70 -0.50 4.34
N VAL A 279 3.08 -1.74 4.65
CA VAL A 279 4.18 -2.43 3.94
C VAL A 279 3.76 -2.77 2.53
N PHE A 280 4.52 -2.26 1.55
CA PHE A 280 4.17 -2.40 0.13
C PHE A 280 5.39 -2.64 -0.77
N SER A 281 5.18 -3.21 -1.96
CA SER A 281 6.19 -3.32 -3.03
C SER A 281 7.51 -3.96 -2.56
N SER A 282 8.64 -3.25 -2.62
CA SER A 282 9.96 -3.76 -2.17
C SER A 282 10.04 -3.96 -0.65
N GLY A 283 9.16 -3.33 0.16
CA GLY A 283 8.99 -3.64 1.58
C GLY A 283 8.52 -5.09 1.80
N ARG A 284 7.61 -5.60 0.93
CA ARG A 284 7.25 -7.02 0.90
C ARG A 284 8.46 -7.93 0.62
N MET A 285 9.36 -7.54 -0.32
CA MET A 285 10.56 -8.32 -0.60
C MET A 285 11.46 -8.40 0.63
N MET A 286 11.60 -7.30 1.39
CA MET A 286 12.31 -7.28 2.67
C MET A 286 11.68 -8.25 3.67
N LEU A 287 10.35 -8.26 3.79
CA LEU A 287 9.64 -9.21 4.66
C LEU A 287 9.96 -10.68 4.29
N VAL A 288 9.93 -11.01 2.99
CA VAL A 288 10.28 -12.35 2.52
C VAL A 288 11.71 -12.71 2.89
N ASP A 289 12.65 -11.80 2.71
CA ASP A 289 14.05 -12.04 3.04
C ASP A 289 14.26 -12.17 4.57
N LEU A 290 13.56 -11.40 5.40
CA LEU A 290 13.57 -11.54 6.86
C LEU A 290 12.99 -12.89 7.31
N LYS A 291 11.88 -13.35 6.72
CA LYS A 291 11.33 -14.69 7.00
C LYS A 291 12.31 -15.80 6.60
N LYS A 292 13.03 -15.69 5.48
CA LYS A 292 14.05 -16.65 5.05
C LYS A 292 15.20 -16.79 6.05
N ILE A 293 15.61 -15.73 6.73
CA ILE A 293 16.66 -15.79 7.75
C ILE A 293 16.13 -16.10 9.15
N GLY A 294 14.83 -16.49 9.27
CA GLY A 294 14.24 -17.01 10.50
C GLY A 294 13.68 -15.96 11.45
N SER A 295 13.34 -14.77 10.95
CA SER A 295 12.68 -13.75 11.78
C SER A 295 11.27 -14.19 12.19
N TYR A 296 10.90 -13.94 13.46
CA TYR A 296 9.53 -14.05 13.95
C TYR A 296 8.76 -12.77 13.62
N VAL A 297 7.61 -12.90 13.00
CA VAL A 297 6.87 -11.74 12.44
C VAL A 297 5.64 -11.44 13.27
N ILE A 298 5.53 -10.21 13.77
CA ILE A 298 4.41 -9.69 14.55
C ILE A 298 3.74 -8.53 13.81
N GLY A 299 2.43 -8.49 13.79
CA GLY A 299 1.68 -7.37 13.22
C GLY A 299 0.41 -7.77 12.49
N THR A 300 0.14 -7.13 11.37
CA THR A 300 -1.02 -7.41 10.52
C THR A 300 -0.57 -7.77 9.10
N ASN A 301 -1.49 -8.21 8.25
CA ASN A 301 -1.18 -8.43 6.85
C ASN A 301 -0.66 -7.16 6.18
N ILE A 302 0.09 -7.35 5.11
CA ILE A 302 0.68 -6.27 4.31
C ILE A 302 -0.13 -5.96 3.05
N SER A 303 0.07 -4.79 2.46
CA SER A 303 -0.68 -4.32 1.28
C SER A 303 -0.27 -4.94 -0.05
N THR A 304 0.71 -5.84 -0.09
CA THR A 304 1.12 -6.47 -1.34
C THR A 304 1.07 -7.99 -1.22
N SER A 305 0.43 -8.65 -2.20
CA SER A 305 0.51 -10.10 -2.34
C SER A 305 1.95 -10.59 -2.49
N LEU A 306 2.25 -11.83 -2.07
CA LEU A 306 3.56 -12.47 -2.26
C LEU A 306 4.01 -12.37 -3.72
N ASN A 307 3.12 -12.71 -4.65
CA ASN A 307 3.34 -12.57 -6.08
C ASN A 307 2.58 -11.35 -6.58
N ALA A 308 3.24 -10.43 -7.26
CA ALA A 308 2.63 -9.16 -7.64
C ALA A 308 3.29 -8.54 -8.87
N PHE A 309 2.50 -7.81 -9.64
CA PHE A 309 3.03 -6.86 -10.60
C PHE A 309 3.74 -5.72 -9.86
N GLY A 310 4.76 -5.14 -10.51
CA GLY A 310 5.54 -4.06 -9.93
C GLY A 310 6.62 -3.56 -10.89
N ASN A 311 7.68 -2.96 -10.33
CA ASN A 311 8.71 -2.26 -11.08
C ASN A 311 8.08 -1.20 -12.00
N VAL A 312 7.89 0.00 -11.46
CA VAL A 312 7.16 1.11 -12.10
C VAL A 312 8.17 2.12 -12.63
N PRO A 313 8.68 1.96 -13.87
CA PRO A 313 9.64 2.89 -14.44
C PRO A 313 8.90 4.12 -15.00
N GLY A 314 9.25 5.30 -14.52
CA GLY A 314 8.73 6.56 -15.04
C GLY A 314 7.21 6.70 -15.00
N GLY A 315 6.66 7.49 -15.92
CA GLY A 315 5.21 7.69 -16.10
C GLY A 315 4.92 8.45 -17.39
N LEU A 316 3.71 8.28 -17.94
CA LEU A 316 3.21 9.11 -19.04
C LEU A 316 2.48 10.30 -18.46
N GLU A 317 2.93 11.50 -18.76
CA GLU A 317 2.19 12.73 -18.48
C GLU A 317 1.13 12.96 -19.57
N VAL A 318 -0.10 13.17 -19.13
CA VAL A 318 -1.23 13.59 -19.99
C VAL A 318 -1.56 15.04 -19.64
N GLU A 319 -0.75 15.97 -20.15
CA GLU A 319 -0.76 17.39 -19.79
C GLU A 319 -2.15 18.02 -19.81
N LYS A 320 -2.94 17.77 -20.88
CA LYS A 320 -4.31 18.31 -21.03
C LYS A 320 -5.26 17.94 -19.89
N LEU A 321 -4.96 16.86 -19.16
CA LEU A 321 -5.78 16.34 -18.07
C LEU A 321 -5.14 16.54 -16.70
N ASP A 322 -3.90 17.04 -16.65
CA ASP A 322 -3.09 17.12 -15.43
C ASP A 322 -2.93 15.75 -14.72
N LEU A 323 -2.78 14.69 -15.53
CA LEU A 323 -2.66 13.31 -15.07
C LEU A 323 -1.28 12.72 -15.36
N ILE A 324 -0.85 11.83 -14.48
CA ILE A 324 0.30 10.96 -14.67
C ILE A 324 -0.20 9.52 -14.64
N VAL A 325 0.12 8.76 -15.68
CA VAL A 325 -0.16 7.33 -15.78
C VAL A 325 1.07 6.55 -15.39
N LYS A 326 0.97 5.71 -14.38
CA LYS A 326 2.02 4.77 -14.00
C LYS A 326 1.58 3.34 -14.30
N ARG A 327 2.55 2.48 -14.62
CA ARG A 327 2.31 1.08 -14.96
C ARG A 327 3.39 0.19 -14.40
N SER A 328 3.03 -1.04 -14.04
CA SER A 328 3.97 -2.12 -13.80
C SER A 328 4.59 -2.59 -15.12
N ASN A 329 5.86 -3.00 -15.11
CA ASN A 329 6.49 -3.64 -16.26
C ASN A 329 7.04 -5.04 -15.97
N THR A 330 6.92 -5.53 -14.74
CA THR A 330 7.42 -6.83 -14.31
C THR A 330 6.39 -7.47 -13.39
N TYR A 331 6.19 -8.78 -13.54
CA TYR A 331 5.51 -9.60 -12.54
C TYR A 331 6.55 -10.34 -11.73
N TRP A 332 6.57 -10.13 -10.42
CA TRP A 332 7.46 -10.78 -9.48
C TRP A 332 6.80 -12.01 -8.91
N TYR A 333 7.38 -13.16 -9.19
CA TYR A 333 6.90 -14.48 -8.77
C TYR A 333 7.90 -15.14 -7.83
N TYR A 334 7.41 -15.61 -6.70
CA TYR A 334 8.14 -16.44 -5.76
C TYR A 334 7.65 -17.87 -5.87
N ASP A 335 8.58 -18.82 -6.10
CA ASP A 335 8.28 -20.24 -6.09
C ASP A 335 8.09 -20.77 -4.65
N GLU A 336 7.90 -22.08 -4.51
CA GLU A 336 7.74 -22.77 -3.22
C GLU A 336 8.95 -22.64 -2.29
N ASN A 337 10.14 -22.42 -2.86
CA ASN A 337 11.38 -22.21 -2.11
C ASN A 337 11.65 -20.71 -1.86
N LEU A 338 10.67 -19.85 -2.10
CA LEU A 338 10.77 -18.40 -2.01
C LEU A 338 11.89 -17.81 -2.88
N LYS A 339 12.23 -18.46 -4.00
CA LYS A 339 13.12 -17.90 -5.00
C LYS A 339 12.35 -16.96 -5.91
N CYS A 340 12.78 -15.70 -5.97
CA CYS A 340 12.15 -14.66 -6.77
C CYS A 340 12.57 -14.73 -8.24
N GLN A 341 11.60 -14.61 -9.15
CA GLN A 341 11.80 -14.47 -10.58
C GLN A 341 10.93 -13.34 -11.12
N GLY A 342 11.51 -12.49 -11.98
CA GLY A 342 10.77 -11.44 -12.69
C GLY A 342 10.32 -11.89 -14.06
N PHE A 343 9.06 -11.61 -14.42
CA PHE A 343 8.49 -11.86 -15.74
C PHE A 343 8.11 -10.54 -16.38
N THR A 344 8.59 -10.34 -17.61
CA THR A 344 8.27 -9.18 -18.44
C THR A 344 7.23 -9.54 -19.49
N LYS A 345 6.85 -8.57 -20.33
CA LYS A 345 5.92 -8.78 -21.45
C LYS A 345 6.32 -9.93 -22.36
N ASP A 346 7.64 -10.18 -22.54
CA ASP A 346 8.15 -11.17 -23.48
C ASP A 346 7.91 -12.61 -23.03
N ASN A 347 7.84 -12.86 -21.72
CA ASN A 347 7.80 -14.23 -21.19
C ASN A 347 6.62 -14.50 -20.23
N PHE A 348 5.91 -13.47 -19.78
CA PHE A 348 4.80 -13.63 -18.83
C PHE A 348 3.68 -14.52 -19.40
N SER A 349 3.15 -14.16 -20.56
CA SER A 349 2.00 -14.86 -21.14
C SER A 349 2.34 -16.30 -21.52
N SER A 350 3.53 -16.57 -22.05
CA SER A 350 3.95 -17.92 -22.39
C SER A 350 4.13 -18.81 -21.17
N TYR A 351 4.60 -18.25 -20.05
CA TYR A 351 4.81 -19.01 -18.81
C TYR A 351 3.49 -19.28 -18.04
N PHE A 352 2.61 -18.28 -17.96
CA PHE A 352 1.39 -18.37 -17.12
C PHE A 352 0.13 -18.80 -17.87
N LYS A 353 0.16 -18.97 -19.19
CA LYS A 353 -0.99 -19.36 -20.01
C LYS A 353 -1.77 -20.56 -19.43
N ASP A 354 -1.04 -21.61 -19.07
CA ASP A 354 -1.61 -22.86 -18.54
C ASP A 354 -1.41 -22.98 -17.02
N LYS A 355 -1.07 -21.89 -16.31
CA LYS A 355 -0.76 -21.85 -14.87
C LYS A 355 -1.41 -20.63 -14.20
N LYS A 356 -2.62 -20.27 -14.63
CA LYS A 356 -3.32 -19.07 -14.11
C LYS A 356 -3.56 -19.10 -12.60
N GLU A 357 -3.64 -20.28 -12.01
CA GLU A 357 -3.78 -20.49 -10.56
C GLU A 357 -2.60 -19.91 -9.77
N LEU A 358 -1.39 -19.86 -10.35
CA LEU A 358 -0.20 -19.29 -9.72
C LEU A 358 -0.27 -17.75 -9.60
N LEU A 359 -1.17 -17.11 -10.37
CA LEU A 359 -1.36 -15.66 -10.33
C LEU A 359 -2.31 -15.21 -9.22
N LYS A 360 -3.03 -16.15 -8.58
CA LYS A 360 -3.92 -15.80 -7.47
C LYS A 360 -3.14 -15.10 -6.37
N PRO A 361 -3.64 -13.97 -5.83
CA PRO A 361 -3.00 -13.30 -4.71
C PRO A 361 -2.78 -14.25 -3.53
N LYS A 362 -1.58 -14.18 -2.94
CA LYS A 362 -1.20 -14.94 -1.74
C LYS A 362 -0.81 -13.95 -0.65
N ILE A 363 -1.47 -14.04 0.49
CA ILE A 363 -1.15 -13.19 1.64
C ILE A 363 0.12 -13.73 2.33
N ILE A 364 0.96 -12.83 2.80
CA ILE A 364 2.08 -13.14 3.68
C ILE A 364 1.62 -12.83 5.10
N GLU A 365 1.22 -13.86 5.81
CA GLU A 365 0.71 -13.72 7.17
C GLU A 365 1.84 -13.50 8.18
N PRO A 366 1.61 -12.70 9.24
CA PRO A 366 2.50 -12.67 10.40
C PRO A 366 2.45 -14.02 11.15
N ASP A 367 3.45 -14.28 11.97
CA ASP A 367 3.45 -15.45 12.88
C ASP A 367 2.55 -15.17 14.09
N GLU A 368 2.33 -13.90 14.43
CA GLU A 368 1.41 -13.45 15.48
C GLU A 368 0.68 -12.18 15.06
N TYR A 369 -0.67 -12.22 15.06
CA TYR A 369 -1.48 -11.06 14.75
C TYR A 369 -1.60 -10.12 15.95
N VAL A 370 -1.16 -8.89 15.77
CA VAL A 370 -1.31 -7.78 16.74
C VAL A 370 -1.73 -6.53 16.01
N TYR A 371 -2.77 -5.87 16.47
CA TYR A 371 -3.34 -4.67 15.85
C TYR A 371 -3.01 -3.45 16.70
N ASN A 372 -2.65 -2.33 16.05
CA ASN A 372 -2.76 -1.02 16.65
C ASN A 372 -4.16 -0.51 16.32
N THR A 373 -5.02 -0.44 17.33
CA THR A 373 -6.40 0.03 17.19
C THR A 373 -6.47 1.53 16.96
N VAL A 374 -7.66 2.05 16.64
CA VAL A 374 -7.90 3.51 16.59
C VAL A 374 -7.52 4.15 17.92
N ASP A 375 -7.93 3.56 19.06
CA ASP A 375 -7.61 4.07 20.39
C ASP A 375 -6.10 4.04 20.68
N ASP A 376 -5.39 2.98 20.26
CA ASP A 376 -3.92 2.91 20.39
C ASP A 376 -3.25 4.06 19.61
N ILE A 377 -3.69 4.31 18.37
CA ILE A 377 -3.12 5.37 17.52
C ILE A 377 -3.37 6.75 18.14
N ILE A 378 -4.58 7.02 18.60
CA ILE A 378 -4.97 8.31 19.21
C ILE A 378 -4.21 8.54 20.52
N SER A 379 -4.02 7.49 21.33
CA SER A 379 -3.28 7.57 22.59
C SER A 379 -1.76 7.46 22.44
N ASN A 380 -1.23 7.39 21.20
CA ASN A 380 0.20 7.16 20.89
C ASN A 380 0.76 5.87 21.52
N LYS A 381 -0.08 4.84 21.65
CA LYS A 381 0.34 3.53 22.11
C LYS A 381 0.73 2.65 20.90
N ASP A 382 1.83 1.91 21.05
CA ASP A 382 2.30 0.96 20.03
C ASP A 382 2.21 -0.48 20.54
N SER A 383 1.01 -1.05 20.48
CA SER A 383 0.73 -2.41 20.95
C SER A 383 1.56 -3.47 20.21
N GLN A 384 1.90 -3.24 18.93
CA GLN A 384 2.75 -4.13 18.15
C GLN A 384 4.21 -4.14 18.68
N LEU A 385 4.78 -2.96 18.93
CA LEU A 385 6.14 -2.85 19.48
C LEU A 385 6.20 -3.36 20.91
N GLU A 386 5.23 -3.02 21.74
CA GLU A 386 5.12 -3.54 23.11
C GLU A 386 5.12 -5.08 23.13
N ARG A 387 4.33 -5.69 22.23
CA ARG A 387 4.25 -7.15 22.10
C ARG A 387 5.57 -7.78 21.61
N ALA A 388 6.28 -7.13 20.70
CA ALA A 388 7.59 -7.61 20.24
C ALA A 388 8.63 -7.62 21.38
N ILE A 389 8.66 -6.56 22.20
CA ILE A 389 9.52 -6.48 23.36
C ILE A 389 9.14 -7.54 24.41
N GLU A 390 7.86 -7.72 24.67
CA GLU A 390 7.35 -8.77 25.58
C GLU A 390 7.75 -10.18 25.09
N TYR A 391 7.57 -10.47 23.81
CA TYR A 391 7.97 -11.76 23.21
C TYR A 391 9.44 -12.05 23.43
N ILE A 392 10.32 -11.05 23.24
CA ILE A 392 11.76 -11.17 23.48
C ILE A 392 12.03 -11.43 24.97
N LYS A 393 11.36 -10.69 25.88
CA LYS A 393 11.52 -10.87 27.33
C LYS A 393 11.12 -12.27 27.80
N LEU A 394 10.03 -12.82 27.26
CA LEU A 394 9.58 -14.19 27.54
C LEU A 394 10.60 -15.24 27.08
N LYS A 395 11.25 -15.03 25.92
CA LYS A 395 12.32 -15.92 25.45
C LYS A 395 13.58 -15.90 26.31
N LYS A 396 13.83 -14.80 27.03
CA LYS A 396 14.98 -14.67 27.96
C LYS A 396 14.77 -15.41 29.29
N GLN A 397 13.52 -15.67 29.68
CA GLN A 397 13.26 -16.42 30.91
C GLN A 397 13.76 -17.85 30.74
N PRO A 398 14.62 -18.37 31.66
CA PRO A 398 14.95 -19.79 31.66
C PRO A 398 13.65 -20.58 31.72
N LEU A 399 13.54 -21.64 30.92
CA LEU A 399 12.47 -22.63 31.10
C LEU A 399 12.54 -23.08 32.57
N GLU A 400 11.68 -22.53 33.42
CA GLU A 400 11.40 -23.15 34.71
C GLU A 400 10.94 -24.57 34.39
N THR A 401 11.76 -25.52 34.74
CA THR A 401 11.43 -26.95 34.66
C THR A 401 10.28 -27.22 35.62
N ASN A 402 9.07 -26.84 35.23
CA ASN A 402 7.88 -27.36 35.82
C ASN A 402 7.87 -28.87 35.50
N LYS A 403 8.29 -29.68 36.47
CA LYS A 403 7.97 -31.08 36.58
C LYS A 403 6.44 -31.20 36.58
N LEU A 404 5.83 -31.15 35.43
CA LEU A 404 4.49 -31.69 35.22
C LEU A 404 4.70 -33.18 34.85
N GLU A 405 4.51 -34.00 35.89
CA GLU A 405 4.31 -35.42 35.76
C GLU A 405 3.31 -35.72 34.67
N GLY A 406 3.73 -36.64 33.83
CA GLY A 406 3.00 -37.39 32.81
C GLY A 406 1.52 -37.12 32.59
N LYS A 407 1.20 -36.42 31.46
CA LYS A 407 0.02 -36.80 30.67
C LYS A 407 0.34 -36.66 29.19
N CYS A 408 0.38 -37.83 28.58
CA CYS A 408 0.47 -38.05 27.14
C CYS A 408 -0.53 -37.17 26.37
N ILE A 409 -0.09 -36.21 25.55
CA ILE A 409 -0.95 -35.62 24.54
C ILE A 409 -0.71 -36.37 23.24
N LYS A 410 -1.73 -37.13 22.85
CA LYS A 410 -1.83 -37.82 21.56
C LYS A 410 -1.80 -36.77 20.44
N LYS A 411 -0.93 -37.01 19.47
CA LYS A 411 -0.94 -36.38 18.14
C LYS A 411 -2.34 -36.47 17.55
N ILE A 412 -2.83 -35.34 17.06
CA ILE A 412 -3.84 -35.31 16.00
C ILE A 412 -3.16 -34.73 14.78
N ILE A 413 -3.21 -35.52 13.73
CA ILE A 413 -2.69 -35.26 12.38
C ILE A 413 -3.55 -34.23 11.69
#